data_ffa2551125955a825dea99946b502f18
#
_entry.id   ffa2551125955a825dea99946b502f18
#
_cell.length_a   1.000
_cell.length_b   1.000
_cell.length_c   1.000
_cell.angle_alpha   90.00
_cell.angle_beta   90.00
_cell.angle_gamma   90.00
#
_symmetry.space_group_name_H-M   'P 1'
#
loop_
_entity.id
_entity.type
_entity.pdbx_description
1 polymer ?
#
loop_
_entity_poly.entity_id
_entity_poly.type
_entity_poly.pdbx_seq_one_letter_code
_entity_poly.pdbx_strand_id
1 'polypeptide(L)'
;MEENQVKTYYAKPNEVEREWLLIDATDQVLGRVATKAAHILKGKHKPQYTPHVDTGDFVVIINADKIKVTGTKAANKEYYRHSGYPGGLKCETFEEAMAKHPERVIEHAVKGMLPKNTLGRKMGMKLKVYAGPEHPHVAQQPREIKVEE
;
A
#
# COMPACT_ATOMS: atom_id res chain seq x y z
N MET A 1 39.29 -24.12 19.45
CA MET A 1 38.84 -22.88 18.78
C MET A 1 37.42 -23.13 18.30
N GLU A 2 36.45 -22.60 18.98
CA GLU A 2 35.06 -22.65 18.49
C GLU A 2 34.97 -21.73 17.29
N GLU A 3 34.77 -22.28 16.10
CA GLU A 3 34.42 -21.50 14.91
C GLU A 3 33.07 -20.86 15.18
N ASN A 4 33.05 -19.55 15.43
CA ASN A 4 31.86 -18.74 15.46
C ASN A 4 31.25 -18.75 14.06
N GLN A 5 30.44 -19.75 13.75
CA GLN A 5 29.63 -19.77 12.54
C GLN A 5 28.64 -18.65 12.64
N VAL A 6 28.94 -17.54 12.00
CA VAL A 6 28.01 -16.40 11.82
C VAL A 6 26.84 -16.89 10.95
N LYS A 7 25.77 -17.33 11.61
CA LYS A 7 24.53 -17.70 10.90
C LYS A 7 23.85 -16.45 10.38
N THR A 8 23.54 -16.45 9.09
CA THR A 8 22.72 -15.38 8.48
C THR A 8 21.35 -15.36 9.15
N TYR A 9 20.97 -14.17 9.66
CA TYR A 9 19.66 -13.96 10.27
C TYR A 9 18.55 -13.99 9.20
N TYR A 10 17.45 -14.65 9.49
CA TYR A 10 16.18 -14.50 8.76
C TYR A 10 15.02 -14.49 9.74
N ALA A 11 14.00 -13.68 9.43
CA ALA A 11 12.85 -13.51 10.31
C ALA A 11 11.98 -14.77 10.34
N LYS A 12 11.46 -15.11 11.51
CA LYS A 12 10.42 -16.14 11.65
C LYS A 12 9.04 -15.48 11.73
N PRO A 13 8.00 -16.06 11.11
CA PRO A 13 6.67 -15.45 11.07
C PRO A 13 6.08 -15.13 12.44
N ASN A 14 6.42 -15.91 13.46
CA ASN A 14 5.90 -15.77 14.82
C ASN A 14 6.66 -14.76 15.68
N GLU A 15 7.83 -14.30 15.23
CA GLU A 15 8.70 -13.36 15.96
C GLU A 15 8.59 -11.93 15.39
N VAL A 16 7.81 -11.74 14.31
CA VAL A 16 7.67 -10.43 13.66
C VAL A 16 6.66 -9.58 14.41
N GLU A 17 7.13 -8.49 15.01
CA GLU A 17 6.29 -7.44 15.55
C GLU A 17 5.78 -6.54 14.42
N ARG A 18 4.47 -6.23 14.44
CA ARG A 18 3.81 -5.40 13.43
C ARG A 18 3.18 -4.19 14.07
N GLU A 19 3.53 -3.02 13.56
CA GLU A 19 2.96 -1.75 13.98
C GLU A 19 1.80 -1.33 13.06
N TRP A 20 0.99 -0.41 13.56
CA TRP A 20 -0.03 0.27 12.76
C TRP A 20 0.43 1.68 12.44
N LEU A 21 0.44 2.01 11.16
CA LEU A 21 0.95 3.28 10.66
C LEU A 21 -0.14 4.00 9.88
N LEU A 22 -0.29 5.29 10.14
CA LEU A 22 -1.26 6.18 9.51
C LEU A 22 -0.55 7.11 8.53
N ILE A 23 -1.09 7.22 7.32
CA ILE A 23 -0.65 8.15 6.29
C ILE A 23 -1.83 9.05 5.91
N ASP A 24 -1.65 10.35 6.01
CA ASP A 24 -2.59 11.31 5.45
C ASP A 24 -2.26 11.57 3.98
N ALA A 25 -3.23 11.32 3.10
CA ALA A 25 -3.08 11.50 1.65
C ALA A 25 -3.45 12.92 1.19
N THR A 26 -3.84 13.83 2.10
CA THR A 26 -4.24 15.20 1.75
C THR A 26 -3.14 15.91 0.99
N ASP A 27 -3.46 16.38 -0.21
CA ASP A 27 -2.56 17.12 -1.12
C ASP A 27 -1.28 16.36 -1.55
N GLN A 28 -1.18 15.07 -1.21
CA GLN A 28 -0.04 14.24 -1.56
C GLN A 28 -0.16 13.68 -2.99
N VAL A 29 0.99 13.43 -3.61
CA VAL A 29 1.05 12.80 -4.94
C VAL A 29 0.83 11.29 -4.80
N LEU A 30 -0.16 10.76 -5.54
CA LEU A 30 -0.55 9.34 -5.53
C LEU A 30 0.65 8.37 -5.61
N GLY A 31 1.59 8.61 -6.51
CA GLY A 31 2.75 7.74 -6.70
C GLY A 31 3.66 7.69 -5.47
N ARG A 32 3.88 8.83 -4.81
CA ARG A 32 4.71 8.92 -3.60
C ARG A 32 4.07 8.24 -2.41
N VAL A 33 2.77 8.48 -2.18
CA VAL A 33 1.99 7.77 -1.14
C VAL A 33 2.03 6.27 -1.38
N ALA A 34 1.78 5.82 -2.61
CA ALA A 34 1.77 4.40 -2.95
C ALA A 34 3.16 3.74 -2.77
N THR A 35 4.24 4.42 -3.14
CA THR A 35 5.61 3.92 -2.94
C THR A 35 5.94 3.78 -1.47
N LYS A 36 5.63 4.79 -0.65
CA LYS A 36 5.85 4.76 0.81
C LYS A 36 5.05 3.63 1.46
N ALA A 37 3.76 3.53 1.14
CA ALA A 37 2.89 2.46 1.65
C ALA A 37 3.40 1.07 1.24
N ALA A 38 3.78 0.86 -0.02
CA ALA A 38 4.31 -0.42 -0.49
C ALA A 38 5.63 -0.79 0.19
N HIS A 39 6.51 0.17 0.45
CA HIS A 39 7.77 -0.01 1.17
C HIS A 39 7.54 -0.49 2.61
N ILE A 40 6.56 0.10 3.31
CA ILE A 40 6.16 -0.27 4.67
C ILE A 40 5.49 -1.65 4.69
N LEU A 41 4.52 -1.89 3.82
CA LEU A 41 3.81 -3.17 3.71
C LEU A 41 4.74 -4.35 3.42
N LYS A 42 5.79 -4.12 2.65
CA LYS A 42 6.81 -5.12 2.35
C LYS A 42 7.80 -5.32 3.51
N GLY A 43 7.92 -4.35 4.41
CA GLY A 43 8.83 -4.39 5.55
C GLY A 43 10.27 -3.97 5.25
N LYS A 44 10.51 -3.31 4.11
CA LYS A 44 11.86 -2.87 3.72
C LYS A 44 12.48 -1.81 4.63
N HIS A 45 11.68 -1.13 5.44
CA HIS A 45 12.15 -0.16 6.43
C HIS A 45 12.75 -0.82 7.68
N LYS A 46 12.53 -2.12 7.86
CA LYS A 46 13.04 -2.88 9.02
C LYS A 46 14.35 -3.58 8.69
N PRO A 47 15.33 -3.58 9.62
CA PRO A 47 16.58 -4.34 9.44
C PRO A 47 16.34 -5.86 9.36
N GLN A 48 15.22 -6.34 9.92
CA GLN A 48 14.80 -7.73 9.92
C GLN A 48 14.19 -8.19 8.58
N TYR A 49 14.16 -7.34 7.56
CA TYR A 49 13.55 -7.66 6.27
C TYR A 49 14.08 -8.98 5.70
N THR A 50 13.17 -9.90 5.43
CA THR A 50 13.45 -11.18 4.81
C THR A 50 12.51 -11.39 3.63
N PRO A 51 13.00 -11.62 2.39
CA PRO A 51 12.17 -11.65 1.18
C PRO A 51 11.05 -12.68 1.17
N HIS A 52 11.22 -13.82 1.84
CA HIS A 52 10.24 -14.92 1.87
C HIS A 52 9.29 -14.87 3.07
N VAL A 53 9.45 -13.91 3.97
CA VAL A 53 8.60 -13.72 5.16
C VAL A 53 7.94 -12.34 5.10
N ASP A 54 6.67 -12.28 5.51
CA ASP A 54 5.95 -11.02 5.63
C ASP A 54 6.34 -10.30 6.93
N THR A 55 7.32 -9.39 6.82
CA THR A 55 7.83 -8.57 7.93
C THR A 55 7.21 -7.18 8.01
N GLY A 56 6.33 -6.81 7.07
CA GLY A 56 5.77 -5.47 6.96
C GLY A 56 4.69 -5.16 7.99
N ASP A 57 4.41 -3.88 8.15
CA ASP A 57 3.44 -3.31 9.07
C ASP A 57 2.08 -3.10 8.42
N PHE A 58 1.07 -2.81 9.25
CA PHE A 58 -0.24 -2.38 8.79
C PHE A 58 -0.20 -0.90 8.40
N VAL A 59 -0.83 -0.56 7.28
CA VAL A 59 -0.90 0.81 6.79
C VAL A 59 -2.36 1.24 6.66
N VAL A 60 -2.70 2.35 7.30
CA VAL A 60 -3.99 3.03 7.18
C VAL A 60 -3.76 4.32 6.42
N ILE A 61 -4.51 4.54 5.34
CA ILE A 61 -4.47 5.77 4.55
C ILE A 61 -5.81 6.47 4.69
N ILE A 62 -5.78 7.73 5.05
CA ILE A 62 -6.98 8.58 5.19
C ILE A 62 -6.98 9.70 4.13
N ASN A 63 -8.13 10.36 3.97
CA ASN A 63 -8.33 11.45 3.01
C ASN A 63 -8.00 11.06 1.55
N ALA A 64 -8.38 9.85 1.14
CA ALA A 64 -8.11 9.37 -0.23
C ALA A 64 -8.78 10.24 -1.31
N ASP A 65 -9.85 10.95 -0.98
CA ASP A 65 -10.57 11.89 -1.83
C ASP A 65 -9.73 13.12 -2.23
N LYS A 66 -8.72 13.48 -1.43
CA LYS A 66 -7.87 14.67 -1.61
C LYS A 66 -6.51 14.39 -2.25
N ILE A 67 -6.31 13.17 -2.74
CA ILE A 67 -5.04 12.78 -3.35
C ILE A 67 -4.86 13.45 -4.71
N LYS A 68 -3.63 13.83 -5.05
CA LYS A 68 -3.29 14.50 -6.30
C LYS A 68 -2.48 13.60 -7.24
N VAL A 69 -2.58 13.88 -8.52
CA VAL A 69 -1.71 13.32 -9.57
C VAL A 69 -1.02 14.46 -10.31
N THR A 70 0.17 14.20 -10.83
CA THR A 70 0.98 15.21 -11.52
C THR A 70 0.83 15.14 -13.04
N GLY A 71 1.05 16.27 -13.72
CA GLY A 71 1.00 16.36 -15.17
C GLY A 71 -0.42 16.15 -15.72
N THR A 72 -0.51 15.59 -16.91
CA THR A 72 -1.78 15.35 -17.63
C THR A 72 -2.52 14.09 -17.18
N LYS A 73 -2.05 13.42 -16.11
CA LYS A 73 -2.61 12.14 -15.64
C LYS A 73 -4.06 12.27 -15.15
N ALA A 74 -4.46 13.43 -14.63
CA ALA A 74 -5.83 13.65 -14.18
C ALA A 74 -6.84 13.41 -15.32
N ALA A 75 -6.53 13.89 -16.51
CA ALA A 75 -7.40 13.74 -17.69
C ALA A 75 -7.15 12.43 -18.47
N ASN A 76 -5.90 12.00 -18.58
CA ASN A 76 -5.50 10.94 -19.51
C ASN A 76 -5.30 9.56 -18.88
N LYS A 77 -5.31 9.45 -17.54
CA LYS A 77 -5.12 8.16 -16.91
C LYS A 77 -6.42 7.36 -16.94
N GLU A 78 -6.34 6.16 -17.49
CA GLU A 78 -7.45 5.23 -17.61
C GLU A 78 -7.18 3.93 -16.84
N TYR A 79 -8.25 3.39 -16.28
CA TYR A 79 -8.26 2.08 -15.60
C TYR A 79 -9.06 1.09 -16.40
N TYR A 80 -8.44 -0.01 -16.79
CA TYR A 80 -9.06 -1.06 -17.59
C TYR A 80 -9.40 -2.26 -16.72
N ARG A 81 -10.58 -2.84 -16.97
CA ARG A 81 -10.97 -4.15 -16.42
C ARG A 81 -11.69 -4.95 -17.49
N HIS A 82 -11.56 -6.26 -17.43
CA HIS A 82 -12.20 -7.16 -18.38
C HIS A 82 -13.04 -8.21 -17.64
N SER A 83 -14.28 -8.46 -18.10
CA SER A 83 -15.20 -9.42 -17.48
C SER A 83 -14.89 -10.88 -17.84
N GLY A 84 -14.01 -11.14 -18.81
CA GLY A 84 -13.72 -12.47 -19.33
C GLY A 84 -14.59 -12.90 -20.50
N TYR A 85 -15.62 -12.13 -20.85
CA TYR A 85 -16.50 -12.39 -22.00
C TYR A 85 -16.10 -11.57 -23.24
N PRO A 86 -16.45 -12.02 -24.46
CA PRO A 86 -16.23 -11.21 -25.66
C PRO A 86 -16.88 -9.82 -25.51
N GLY A 87 -16.12 -8.76 -25.84
CA GLY A 87 -16.56 -7.37 -25.67
C GLY A 87 -16.66 -6.88 -24.21
N GLY A 88 -16.11 -7.63 -23.26
CA GLY A 88 -16.19 -7.33 -21.83
C GLY A 88 -15.16 -6.32 -21.30
N LEU A 89 -14.41 -5.63 -22.18
CA LEU A 89 -13.49 -4.57 -21.78
C LEU A 89 -14.27 -3.36 -21.28
N LYS A 90 -13.95 -2.91 -20.07
CA LYS A 90 -14.47 -1.69 -19.47
C LYS A 90 -13.31 -0.75 -19.16
N CYS A 91 -13.48 0.51 -19.50
CA CYS A 91 -12.55 1.58 -19.24
C CYS A 91 -13.22 2.62 -18.32
N GLU A 92 -12.46 3.16 -17.39
CA GLU A 92 -12.89 4.21 -16.46
C GLU A 92 -11.76 5.22 -16.33
N THR A 93 -12.06 6.51 -16.46
CA THR A 93 -11.07 7.57 -16.30
C THR A 93 -10.68 7.76 -14.84
N PHE A 94 -9.53 8.40 -14.60
CA PHE A 94 -9.10 8.70 -13.22
C PHE A 94 -10.14 9.54 -12.47
N GLU A 95 -10.72 10.55 -13.13
CA GLU A 95 -11.74 11.42 -12.53
C GLU A 95 -13.01 10.66 -12.14
N GLU A 96 -13.47 9.77 -13.02
CA GLU A 96 -14.63 8.93 -12.73
C GLU A 96 -14.36 7.95 -11.59
N ALA A 97 -13.16 7.36 -11.55
CA ALA A 97 -12.75 6.45 -10.49
C ALA A 97 -12.66 7.18 -9.13
N MET A 98 -12.12 8.41 -9.11
CA MET A 98 -12.06 9.26 -7.91
C MET A 98 -13.44 9.66 -7.41
N ALA A 99 -14.37 9.99 -8.32
CA ALA A 99 -15.73 10.38 -7.96
C ALA A 99 -16.53 9.20 -7.36
N LYS A 100 -16.31 7.98 -7.84
CA LYS A 100 -17.04 6.79 -7.41
C LYS A 100 -16.42 6.12 -6.18
N HIS A 101 -15.12 5.85 -6.25
CA HIS A 101 -14.39 5.04 -5.26
C HIS A 101 -12.94 5.48 -5.14
N PRO A 102 -12.62 6.59 -4.46
CA PRO A 102 -11.24 7.09 -4.33
C PRO A 102 -10.30 6.09 -3.66
N GLU A 103 -10.82 5.25 -2.76
CA GLU A 103 -10.03 4.22 -2.07
C GLU A 103 -9.40 3.23 -3.06
N ARG A 104 -10.16 2.83 -4.09
CA ARG A 104 -9.70 1.88 -5.11
C ARG A 104 -8.53 2.39 -5.93
N VAL A 105 -8.46 3.70 -6.14
CA VAL A 105 -7.37 4.34 -6.88
C VAL A 105 -6.04 4.12 -6.14
N ILE A 106 -6.04 4.38 -4.83
CA ILE A 106 -4.85 4.16 -3.99
C ILE A 106 -4.54 2.67 -3.85
N GLU A 107 -5.54 1.84 -3.58
CA GLU A 107 -5.35 0.39 -3.48
C GLU A 107 -4.75 -0.19 -4.76
N HIS A 108 -5.24 0.21 -5.93
CA HIS A 108 -4.72 -0.25 -7.22
C HIS A 108 -3.25 0.17 -7.42
N ALA A 109 -2.92 1.41 -7.05
CA ALA A 109 -1.54 1.90 -7.14
C ALA A 109 -0.59 1.12 -6.21
N VAL A 110 -0.97 0.89 -4.95
CA VAL A 110 -0.16 0.14 -3.98
C VAL A 110 -0.04 -1.32 -4.36
N LYS A 111 -1.16 -1.99 -4.70
CA LYS A 111 -1.16 -3.40 -5.13
C LYS A 111 -0.32 -3.60 -6.40
N GLY A 112 -0.27 -2.61 -7.29
CA GLY A 112 0.60 -2.59 -8.46
C GLY A 112 2.09 -2.58 -8.12
N MET A 113 2.48 -2.03 -6.97
CA MET A 113 3.86 -1.95 -6.49
C MET A 113 4.28 -3.12 -5.59
N LEU A 114 3.33 -3.95 -5.16
CA LEU A 114 3.61 -5.16 -4.38
C LEU A 114 3.94 -6.35 -5.28
N PRO A 115 4.62 -7.40 -4.76
CA PRO A 115 4.89 -8.63 -5.50
C PRO A 115 3.61 -9.30 -6.00
N LYS A 116 3.67 -9.93 -7.19
CA LYS A 116 2.53 -10.61 -7.83
C LYS A 116 2.45 -12.10 -7.44
N ASN A 117 2.58 -12.39 -6.14
CA ASN A 117 2.55 -13.75 -5.59
C ASN A 117 1.63 -13.83 -4.37
N THR A 118 1.54 -15.01 -3.75
CA THR A 118 0.74 -15.24 -2.55
C THR A 118 1.17 -14.35 -1.38
N LEU A 119 2.47 -14.14 -1.21
CA LEU A 119 3.02 -13.26 -0.18
C LEU A 119 2.62 -11.80 -0.41
N GLY A 120 2.69 -11.31 -1.66
CA GLY A 120 2.25 -9.97 -2.02
C GLY A 120 0.75 -9.73 -1.78
N ARG A 121 -0.09 -10.75 -1.97
CA ARG A 121 -1.52 -10.66 -1.62
C ARG A 121 -1.73 -10.53 -0.11
N LYS A 122 -0.98 -11.27 0.71
CA LYS A 122 -1.00 -11.13 2.18
C LYS A 122 -0.54 -9.73 2.62
N MET A 123 0.49 -9.19 2.01
CA MET A 123 0.94 -7.81 2.25
C MET A 123 -0.18 -6.80 1.91
N GLY A 124 -0.86 -6.97 0.78
CA GLY A 124 -1.96 -6.11 0.36
C GLY A 124 -3.18 -6.12 1.29
N MET A 125 -3.42 -7.21 2.03
CA MET A 125 -4.50 -7.28 3.02
C MET A 125 -4.27 -6.37 4.25
N LYS A 126 -3.02 -5.99 4.50
CA LYS A 126 -2.64 -5.08 5.60
C LYS A 126 -2.83 -3.61 5.25
N LEU A 127 -3.18 -3.30 4.00
CA LEU A 127 -3.54 -1.96 3.57
C LEU A 127 -5.01 -1.69 3.86
N LYS A 128 -5.29 -0.56 4.50
CA LYS A 128 -6.63 -0.03 4.76
C LYS A 128 -6.69 1.40 4.23
N VAL A 129 -7.65 1.68 3.36
CA VAL A 129 -7.79 3.00 2.74
C VAL A 129 -9.19 3.53 3.01
N TYR A 130 -9.28 4.81 3.38
CA TYR A 130 -10.53 5.51 3.68
C TYR A 130 -10.60 6.82 2.91
N ALA A 131 -11.77 7.12 2.36
CA ALA A 131 -12.01 8.33 1.58
C ALA A 131 -11.88 9.59 2.45
N GLY A 132 -12.48 9.57 3.63
CA GLY A 132 -12.50 10.69 4.56
C GLY A 132 -11.40 10.63 5.64
N PRO A 133 -11.48 11.54 6.62
CA PRO A 133 -10.53 11.63 7.72
C PRO A 133 -10.74 10.57 8.81
N GLU A 134 -11.93 9.95 8.88
CA GLU A 134 -12.30 9.01 9.91
C GLU A 134 -11.88 7.58 9.55
N HIS A 135 -11.42 6.83 10.53
CA HIS A 135 -11.08 5.42 10.39
C HIS A 135 -11.48 4.61 11.63
N PRO A 136 -11.88 3.34 11.50
CA PRO A 136 -12.33 2.51 12.64
C PRO A 136 -11.19 1.95 13.51
N HIS A 137 -9.93 2.26 13.18
CA HIS A 137 -8.73 1.66 13.81
C HIS A 137 -8.20 2.45 15.01
N VAL A 138 -9.08 3.13 15.78
CA VAL A 138 -8.66 3.91 16.96
C VAL A 138 -8.07 3.01 18.04
N ALA A 139 -8.63 1.81 18.22
CA ALA A 139 -8.15 0.85 19.21
C ALA A 139 -6.70 0.36 18.96
N GLN A 140 -6.26 0.35 17.70
CA GLN A 140 -4.91 -0.04 17.31
C GLN A 140 -3.88 1.10 17.46
N GLN A 141 -4.32 2.31 17.77
CA GLN A 141 -3.48 3.49 17.96
C GLN A 141 -2.43 3.68 16.84
N PRO A 142 -2.85 3.86 15.58
CA PRO A 142 -1.91 3.96 14.47
C PRO A 142 -1.05 5.21 14.61
N ARG A 143 0.29 5.03 14.43
CA ARG A 143 1.25 6.12 14.48
C ARG A 143 1.27 6.87 13.16
N GLU A 144 1.10 8.17 13.19
CA GLU A 144 1.16 9.01 11.99
C GLU A 144 2.58 9.09 11.41
N ILE A 145 2.67 8.91 10.09
CA ILE A 145 3.91 9.04 9.33
C ILE A 145 3.70 10.03 8.18
N LYS A 146 4.62 10.98 8.06
CA LYS A 146 4.66 11.90 6.91
C LYS A 146 5.27 11.23 5.69
N VAL A 147 4.70 11.51 4.54
CA VAL A 147 5.31 11.18 3.24
C VAL A 147 6.34 12.27 2.95
N GLU A 148 7.61 11.91 3.01
CA GLU A 148 8.72 12.83 2.63
C GLU A 148 8.65 13.09 1.13
N GLU A 149 8.92 14.33 0.76
CA GLU A 149 8.96 14.78 -0.64
C GLU A 149 10.12 14.16 -1.45
#